data_089acc5603da39ea90485f57242891ca
#
_entry.id   089acc5603da39ea90485f57242891ca
#
_cell.length_a   1.000
_cell.length_b   1.000
_cell.length_c   1.000
_cell.angle_alpha   90.00
_cell.angle_beta   90.00
_cell.angle_gamma   90.00
#
_symmetry.space_group_name_H-M   'P 1'
#
loop_
_entity.id
_entity.type
_entity.pdbx_description
1 polymer ?
#
loop_
_entity_poly.entity_id
_entity_poly.type
_entity_poly.pdbx_seq_one_letter_code
_entity_poly.pdbx_strand_id
1 'polypeptide(L)'
;MITKIIAEEKIVQVQRLLDKYDNIVIVTHVSPDGDAIGSTLGLFHYLMGMGNRVHVIVPNSFPQFLKWISGTDKIIQYDYHPDLSARLVAEAQLIFCLDFNVLKRIKELGELVRAAKGKKVMVDHHPYPEDFADVTISYPQISSTSELIFRLICRMGDFDQISKEAAEAIYTGMMTDTGELLSKGINKDRIYINVYNNYSEDRFRMMGYMLSEKMKIFPEQKTALLCLSNAEQERFHRQKGDTEGFVNIPLSIKGIVFSAMFREDTDMIKLSFRSSGKFPSNIFAAENFNGGGHLNAAGGEFYGSLEDAVRRFEEALPAYFEKYYEE
;
A
#
# COMPACT_ATOMS: atom_id res chain seq x y z
N MET A 1 18.39 -14.83 0.88
CA MET A 1 18.56 -14.98 2.35
C MET A 1 18.23 -13.63 2.98
N ILE A 2 17.21 -13.56 3.85
CA ILE A 2 16.83 -12.31 4.53
C ILE A 2 17.94 -11.93 5.51
N THR A 3 18.35 -10.65 5.52
CA THR A 3 19.40 -10.16 6.42
C THR A 3 19.01 -10.34 7.89
N LYS A 4 19.97 -10.76 8.73
CA LYS A 4 19.78 -11.02 10.17
C LYS A 4 19.70 -9.70 10.96
N ILE A 5 18.59 -8.97 10.84
CA ILE A 5 18.37 -7.71 11.58
C ILE A 5 17.85 -8.03 12.98
N ILE A 6 16.80 -8.87 13.08
CA ILE A 6 16.28 -9.30 14.38
C ILE A 6 17.28 -10.29 15.00
N ALA A 7 17.66 -10.04 16.24
CA ALA A 7 18.57 -10.91 16.99
C ALA A 7 17.99 -12.32 17.14
N GLU A 8 18.81 -13.35 16.96
CA GLU A 8 18.38 -14.77 17.02
C GLU A 8 17.72 -15.12 18.33
N GLU A 9 18.23 -14.59 19.42
CA GLU A 9 17.66 -14.78 20.75
C GLU A 9 16.18 -14.35 20.82
N LYS A 10 15.82 -13.22 20.20
CA LYS A 10 14.46 -12.71 20.16
C LYS A 10 13.55 -13.61 19.34
N ILE A 11 14.05 -14.12 18.20
CA ILE A 11 13.31 -15.10 17.37
C ILE A 11 12.96 -16.34 18.20
N VAL A 12 13.97 -16.92 18.85
CA VAL A 12 13.79 -18.12 19.67
C VAL A 12 12.85 -17.86 20.87
N GLN A 13 12.92 -16.68 21.48
CA GLN A 13 11.99 -16.30 22.56
C GLN A 13 10.53 -16.26 22.06
N VAL A 14 10.28 -15.63 20.90
CA VAL A 14 8.93 -15.56 20.32
C VAL A 14 8.43 -16.96 19.94
N GLN A 15 9.26 -17.79 19.29
CA GLN A 15 8.90 -19.19 18.96
C GLN A 15 8.46 -19.97 20.21
N ARG A 16 9.24 -19.91 21.29
CA ARG A 16 8.90 -20.60 22.54
C ARG A 16 7.59 -20.12 23.16
N LEU A 17 7.23 -18.84 22.99
CA LEU A 17 5.96 -18.30 23.44
C LEU A 17 4.81 -18.81 22.57
N LEU A 18 4.99 -18.88 21.25
CA LEU A 18 4.00 -19.39 20.30
C LEU A 18 3.79 -20.92 20.47
N ASP A 19 4.85 -21.68 20.76
CA ASP A 19 4.74 -23.13 21.05
C ASP A 19 3.96 -23.40 22.35
N LYS A 20 3.95 -22.45 23.27
CA LYS A 20 3.36 -22.64 24.61
C LYS A 20 1.94 -22.11 24.75
N TYR A 21 1.59 -21.06 23.99
CA TYR A 21 0.37 -20.29 24.19
C TYR A 21 -0.42 -20.19 22.89
N ASP A 22 -1.73 -20.48 22.96
CA ASP A 22 -2.63 -20.49 21.81
C ASP A 22 -3.73 -19.40 21.85
N ASN A 23 -3.97 -18.78 23.03
CA ASN A 23 -4.93 -17.69 23.19
C ASN A 23 -4.21 -16.33 23.11
N ILE A 24 -4.27 -15.70 21.94
CA ILE A 24 -3.45 -14.56 21.58
C ILE A 24 -4.32 -13.32 21.33
N VAL A 25 -3.89 -12.18 21.87
CA VAL A 25 -4.44 -10.87 21.54
C VAL A 25 -3.39 -10.06 20.82
N ILE A 26 -3.77 -9.38 19.75
CA ILE A 26 -2.92 -8.42 19.03
C ILE A 26 -3.53 -7.04 19.23
N VAL A 27 -2.71 -6.07 19.63
CA VAL A 27 -3.11 -4.66 19.83
C VAL A 27 -2.20 -3.73 19.05
N THR A 28 -2.74 -2.59 18.61
CA THR A 28 -1.99 -1.53 17.93
C THR A 28 -2.43 -0.15 18.43
N HIS A 29 -1.81 0.93 17.93
CA HIS A 29 -1.98 2.30 18.44
C HIS A 29 -3.33 2.94 18.08
N VAL A 30 -3.63 4.10 18.68
CA VAL A 30 -4.80 4.94 18.38
C VAL A 30 -4.72 5.50 16.96
N SER A 31 -5.88 5.65 16.31
CA SER A 31 -5.98 6.08 14.91
C SER A 31 -5.09 5.25 14.00
N PRO A 32 -5.31 3.92 13.96
CA PRO A 32 -4.44 3.01 13.25
C PRO A 32 -4.33 3.39 11.77
N ASP A 33 -3.12 3.47 11.29
CA ASP A 33 -2.78 3.71 9.88
C ASP A 33 -2.59 2.40 9.11
N GLY A 34 -1.99 2.48 7.93
CA GLY A 34 -1.79 1.30 7.09
C GLY A 34 -0.77 0.33 7.65
N ASP A 35 0.27 0.79 8.36
CA ASP A 35 1.25 -0.11 8.98
C ASP A 35 0.69 -0.79 10.23
N ALA A 36 -0.04 -0.05 11.05
CA ALA A 36 -0.74 -0.60 12.21
C ALA A 36 -1.72 -1.71 11.81
N ILE A 37 -2.56 -1.49 10.80
CA ILE A 37 -3.53 -2.49 10.31
C ILE A 37 -2.83 -3.62 9.54
N GLY A 38 -1.85 -3.28 8.71
CA GLY A 38 -1.10 -4.25 7.89
C GLY A 38 -0.30 -5.25 8.73
N SER A 39 0.48 -4.77 9.70
CA SER A 39 1.24 -5.62 10.62
C SER A 39 0.33 -6.49 11.48
N THR A 40 -0.77 -5.91 11.97
CA THR A 40 -1.74 -6.59 12.84
C THR A 40 -2.46 -7.72 12.10
N LEU A 41 -3.01 -7.45 10.92
CA LEU A 41 -3.72 -8.46 10.13
C LEU A 41 -2.77 -9.47 9.48
N GLY A 42 -1.56 -9.05 9.12
CA GLY A 42 -0.53 -9.97 8.65
C GLY A 42 -0.17 -11.03 9.67
N LEU A 43 0.09 -10.62 10.92
CA LEU A 43 0.34 -11.53 12.03
C LEU A 43 -0.92 -12.35 12.39
N PHE A 44 -2.10 -11.73 12.36
CA PHE A 44 -3.38 -12.40 12.60
C PHE A 44 -3.59 -13.59 11.65
N HIS A 45 -3.48 -13.37 10.34
CA HIS A 45 -3.67 -14.44 9.35
C HIS A 45 -2.63 -15.55 9.47
N TYR A 46 -1.37 -15.20 9.73
CA TYR A 46 -0.33 -16.19 9.97
C TYR A 46 -0.64 -17.06 11.19
N LEU A 47 -0.95 -16.46 12.34
CA LEU A 47 -1.24 -17.20 13.58
C LEU A 47 -2.53 -18.02 13.48
N MET A 48 -3.58 -17.50 12.82
CA MET A 48 -4.79 -18.26 12.53
C MET A 48 -4.50 -19.47 11.64
N GLY A 49 -3.63 -19.34 10.65
CA GLY A 49 -3.16 -20.45 9.81
C GLY A 49 -2.41 -21.53 10.60
N MET A 50 -1.72 -21.15 11.68
CA MET A 50 -1.05 -22.07 12.62
C MET A 50 -2.00 -22.70 13.65
N GLY A 51 -3.30 -22.37 13.62
CA GLY A 51 -4.32 -22.96 14.51
C GLY A 51 -4.49 -22.23 15.84
N ASN A 52 -3.91 -21.06 16.03
CA ASN A 52 -4.08 -20.28 17.25
C ASN A 52 -5.47 -19.60 17.32
N ARG A 53 -5.94 -19.30 18.52
CA ARG A 53 -7.09 -18.43 18.77
C ARG A 53 -6.62 -17.00 18.89
N VAL A 54 -6.94 -16.18 17.91
CA VAL A 54 -6.40 -14.81 17.80
C VAL A 54 -7.52 -13.79 17.79
N HIS A 55 -7.39 -12.76 18.61
CA HIS A 55 -8.25 -11.58 18.62
C HIS A 55 -7.44 -10.33 18.34
N VAL A 56 -7.96 -9.49 17.45
CA VAL A 56 -7.36 -8.18 17.12
C VAL A 56 -8.18 -7.09 17.79
N ILE A 57 -7.54 -6.25 18.60
CA ILE A 57 -8.17 -5.13 19.28
C ILE A 57 -7.44 -3.85 18.91
N VAL A 58 -8.18 -2.88 18.37
CA VAL A 58 -7.68 -1.53 18.11
C VAL A 58 -8.36 -0.53 19.03
N PRO A 59 -7.71 0.56 19.45
CA PRO A 59 -8.34 1.52 20.36
C PRO A 59 -9.58 2.18 19.77
N ASN A 60 -9.54 2.59 18.52
CA ASN A 60 -10.61 3.33 17.84
C ASN A 60 -10.70 2.98 16.34
N SER A 61 -11.55 3.69 15.60
CA SER A 61 -11.75 3.47 14.16
C SER A 61 -10.48 3.79 13.34
N PHE A 62 -10.36 3.10 12.21
CA PHE A 62 -9.30 3.26 11.23
C PHE A 62 -9.86 3.71 9.87
N PRO A 63 -9.02 4.22 8.94
CA PRO A 63 -9.43 4.78 7.66
C PRO A 63 -10.23 3.80 6.80
N GLN A 64 -11.24 4.34 6.09
CA GLN A 64 -12.15 3.55 5.23
C GLN A 64 -11.41 2.81 4.11
N PHE A 65 -10.32 3.41 3.57
CA PHE A 65 -9.56 2.82 2.48
C PHE A 65 -8.78 1.56 2.88
N LEU A 66 -8.70 1.22 4.17
CA LEU A 66 -8.08 -0.03 4.64
C LEU A 66 -9.09 -1.18 4.80
N LYS A 67 -10.40 -0.90 4.71
CA LYS A 67 -11.46 -1.90 4.99
C LYS A 67 -11.55 -3.04 3.97
N TRP A 68 -10.86 -2.95 2.86
CA TRP A 68 -10.76 -4.04 1.88
C TRP A 68 -9.81 -5.15 2.29
N ILE A 69 -8.91 -4.91 3.25
CA ILE A 69 -7.94 -5.90 3.74
C ILE A 69 -8.72 -7.01 4.45
N SER A 70 -8.42 -8.25 4.10
CA SER A 70 -9.05 -9.43 4.70
C SER A 70 -8.88 -9.44 6.23
N GLY A 71 -9.95 -9.73 6.96
CA GLY A 71 -9.96 -9.80 8.43
C GLY A 71 -10.28 -8.48 9.13
N THR A 72 -10.46 -7.36 8.40
CA THR A 72 -10.87 -6.07 9.01
C THR A 72 -12.24 -6.13 9.67
N ASP A 73 -13.12 -6.98 9.21
CA ASP A 73 -14.44 -7.28 9.78
C ASP A 73 -14.38 -7.98 11.16
N LYS A 74 -13.24 -8.58 11.49
CA LYS A 74 -12.98 -9.27 12.77
C LYS A 74 -12.28 -8.38 13.80
N ILE A 75 -11.87 -7.18 13.42
CA ILE A 75 -11.22 -6.24 14.32
C ILE A 75 -12.22 -5.72 15.36
N ILE A 76 -11.89 -5.87 16.63
CA ILE A 76 -12.64 -5.34 17.75
C ILE A 76 -12.14 -3.92 18.04
N GLN A 77 -13.05 -2.94 18.00
CA GLN A 77 -12.73 -1.56 18.36
C GLN A 77 -13.07 -1.34 19.83
N TYR A 78 -12.08 -0.99 20.63
CA TYR A 78 -12.22 -0.79 22.09
C TYR A 78 -13.29 0.26 22.41
N ASP A 79 -13.33 1.38 21.69
CA ASP A 79 -14.32 2.45 21.93
C ASP A 79 -15.78 1.96 21.83
N TYR A 80 -16.06 0.93 21.04
CA TYR A 80 -17.40 0.34 20.90
C TYR A 80 -17.63 -0.90 21.73
N HIS A 81 -16.57 -1.61 22.11
CA HIS A 81 -16.65 -2.88 22.85
C HIS A 81 -15.65 -2.94 24.02
N PRO A 82 -15.70 -1.99 24.97
CA PRO A 82 -14.71 -1.93 26.06
C PRO A 82 -14.73 -3.15 26.99
N ASP A 83 -15.90 -3.65 27.38
CA ASP A 83 -16.03 -4.80 28.28
C ASP A 83 -15.54 -6.11 27.62
N LEU A 84 -15.85 -6.30 26.34
CA LEU A 84 -15.35 -7.44 25.57
C LEU A 84 -13.83 -7.38 25.46
N SER A 85 -13.28 -6.22 25.12
CA SER A 85 -11.84 -6.00 25.00
C SER A 85 -11.12 -6.26 26.32
N ALA A 86 -11.67 -5.75 27.43
CA ALA A 86 -11.10 -5.96 28.76
C ALA A 86 -11.06 -7.45 29.13
N ARG A 87 -12.13 -8.19 28.86
CA ARG A 87 -12.18 -9.64 29.09
C ARG A 87 -11.15 -10.37 28.23
N LEU A 88 -11.09 -10.10 26.92
CA LEU A 88 -10.16 -10.77 26.02
C LEU A 88 -8.71 -10.51 26.39
N VAL A 89 -8.36 -9.26 26.75
CA VAL A 89 -7.01 -8.91 27.20
C VAL A 89 -6.66 -9.59 28.53
N ALA A 90 -7.62 -9.69 29.48
CA ALA A 90 -7.40 -10.35 30.76
C ALA A 90 -7.22 -11.87 30.62
N GLU A 91 -7.90 -12.51 29.66
CA GLU A 91 -7.83 -13.95 29.36
C GLU A 91 -6.67 -14.33 28.46
N ALA A 92 -6.03 -13.35 27.79
CA ALA A 92 -4.92 -13.58 26.86
C ALA A 92 -3.72 -14.22 27.57
N GLN A 93 -3.18 -15.26 26.98
CA GLN A 93 -1.93 -15.88 27.42
C GLN A 93 -0.72 -15.17 26.80
N LEU A 94 -0.89 -14.62 25.59
CA LEU A 94 0.13 -13.89 24.85
C LEU A 94 -0.50 -12.65 24.22
N ILE A 95 0.17 -11.50 24.35
CA ILE A 95 -0.28 -10.23 23.80
C ILE A 95 0.83 -9.69 22.88
N PHE A 96 0.52 -9.51 21.61
CA PHE A 96 1.39 -8.80 20.69
C PHE A 96 1.01 -7.31 20.65
N CYS A 97 1.99 -6.47 20.90
CA CYS A 97 1.91 -5.01 20.85
C CYS A 97 2.63 -4.55 19.60
N LEU A 98 1.87 -4.16 18.58
CA LEU A 98 2.40 -3.85 17.25
C LEU A 98 2.28 -2.37 16.92
N ASP A 99 3.35 -1.84 16.34
CA ASP A 99 3.44 -0.49 15.83
C ASP A 99 3.29 0.62 16.89
N PHE A 100 3.65 0.28 18.10
CA PHE A 100 3.83 1.23 19.19
C PHE A 100 4.82 0.70 20.23
N ASN A 101 5.51 1.63 20.89
CA ASN A 101 6.57 1.32 21.83
C ASN A 101 6.35 1.89 23.24
N VAL A 102 5.24 2.60 23.44
CA VAL A 102 4.83 3.11 24.75
C VAL A 102 3.33 2.90 24.95
N LEU A 103 2.92 2.41 26.12
CA LEU A 103 1.52 2.06 26.39
C LEU A 103 0.57 3.27 26.29
N LYS A 104 1.08 4.49 26.46
CA LYS A 104 0.29 5.71 26.30
C LYS A 104 -0.30 5.88 24.90
N ARG A 105 0.31 5.27 23.85
CA ARG A 105 -0.18 5.32 22.46
C ARG A 105 -1.47 4.53 22.23
N ILE A 106 -1.90 3.72 23.20
CA ILE A 106 -3.15 2.96 23.15
C ILE A 106 -4.15 3.39 24.22
N LYS A 107 -3.93 4.54 24.88
CA LYS A 107 -4.82 5.16 25.88
C LYS A 107 -5.26 4.17 26.98
N GLU A 108 -6.58 4.11 27.26
CA GLU A 108 -7.18 3.27 28.32
C GLU A 108 -6.90 1.78 28.10
N LEU A 109 -6.81 1.31 26.85
CA LEU A 109 -6.43 -0.07 26.52
C LEU A 109 -5.01 -0.38 27.05
N GLY A 110 -4.14 0.62 27.18
CA GLY A 110 -2.80 0.49 27.75
C GLY A 110 -2.79 0.04 29.20
N GLU A 111 -3.71 0.50 30.01
CA GLU A 111 -3.84 0.05 31.40
C GLU A 111 -4.31 -1.41 31.48
N LEU A 112 -5.20 -1.83 30.59
CA LEU A 112 -5.61 -3.23 30.51
C LEU A 112 -4.45 -4.14 30.09
N VAL A 113 -3.66 -3.73 29.08
CA VAL A 113 -2.47 -4.47 28.63
C VAL A 113 -1.42 -4.51 29.74
N ARG A 114 -1.20 -3.40 30.46
CA ARG A 114 -0.27 -3.33 31.60
C ARG A 114 -0.66 -4.33 32.70
N ALA A 115 -1.94 -4.37 33.06
CA ALA A 115 -2.49 -5.23 34.12
C ALA A 115 -2.61 -6.69 33.72
N ALA A 116 -2.60 -7.03 32.44
CA ALA A 116 -2.77 -8.39 31.94
C ALA A 116 -1.64 -9.32 32.40
N LYS A 117 -2.01 -10.56 32.80
CA LYS A 117 -1.05 -11.59 33.23
C LYS A 117 -0.35 -12.29 32.07
N GLY A 118 -0.89 -12.18 30.86
CA GLY A 118 -0.33 -12.76 29.65
C GLY A 118 1.05 -12.17 29.32
N LYS A 119 1.89 -12.99 28.67
CA LYS A 119 3.19 -12.55 28.17
C LYS A 119 3.02 -11.50 27.09
N LYS A 120 3.93 -10.54 27.01
CA LYS A 120 3.87 -9.43 26.09
C LYS A 120 5.06 -9.45 25.13
N VAL A 121 4.77 -9.37 23.84
CA VAL A 121 5.78 -9.21 22.79
C VAL A 121 5.52 -7.90 22.10
N MET A 122 6.47 -6.97 22.18
CA MET A 122 6.43 -5.70 21.43
C MET A 122 7.21 -5.86 20.13
N VAL A 123 6.59 -5.48 19.00
CA VAL A 123 7.26 -5.36 17.69
C VAL A 123 6.97 -3.96 17.15
N ASP A 124 8.00 -3.16 17.00
CA ASP A 124 7.87 -1.74 16.66
C ASP A 124 9.13 -1.18 15.98
N HIS A 125 8.95 -0.15 15.16
CA HIS A 125 10.05 0.55 14.51
C HIS A 125 10.22 2.01 14.98
N HIS A 126 9.45 2.45 15.96
CA HIS A 126 9.60 3.80 16.52
C HIS A 126 10.76 3.89 17.53
N PRO A 127 11.43 5.06 17.66
CA PRO A 127 12.52 5.26 18.63
C PRO A 127 12.03 5.33 20.08
N TYR A 128 12.90 5.01 21.02
CA TYR A 128 12.71 5.15 22.47
C TYR A 128 11.61 4.25 23.08
N PRO A 129 11.77 2.91 23.00
CA PRO A 129 10.80 1.96 23.54
C PRO A 129 10.76 2.00 25.08
N GLU A 130 9.53 1.89 25.65
CA GLU A 130 9.28 1.69 27.09
C GLU A 130 9.51 0.21 27.44
N ASP A 131 10.02 -0.04 28.64
CA ASP A 131 10.25 -1.39 29.16
C ASP A 131 8.97 -1.96 29.83
N PHE A 132 8.05 -2.48 29.00
CA PHE A 132 6.81 -3.08 29.49
C PHE A 132 6.58 -4.52 28.97
N ALA A 133 7.36 -4.97 27.99
CA ALA A 133 7.16 -6.24 27.31
C ALA A 133 8.21 -7.28 27.73
N ASP A 134 7.79 -8.57 27.78
CA ASP A 134 8.71 -9.69 28.05
C ASP A 134 9.71 -9.90 26.92
N VAL A 135 9.31 -9.61 25.67
CA VAL A 135 10.17 -9.63 24.49
C VAL A 135 9.98 -8.33 23.71
N THR A 136 11.06 -7.57 23.51
CA THR A 136 11.07 -6.34 22.77
C THR A 136 11.84 -6.50 21.46
N ILE A 137 11.15 -6.35 20.32
CA ILE A 137 11.69 -6.28 18.97
C ILE A 137 11.49 -4.85 18.47
N SER A 138 12.47 -3.97 18.73
CA SER A 138 12.41 -2.56 18.38
C SER A 138 13.59 -2.20 17.49
N TYR A 139 13.33 -1.77 16.26
CA TYR A 139 14.35 -1.47 15.26
C TYR A 139 13.99 -0.21 14.46
N PRO A 140 14.33 1.00 14.96
CA PRO A 140 13.98 2.27 14.32
C PRO A 140 14.56 2.47 12.90
N GLN A 141 15.55 1.70 12.51
CA GLN A 141 16.14 1.74 11.17
C GLN A 141 15.35 0.93 10.12
N ILE A 142 14.34 0.18 10.56
CA ILE A 142 13.47 -0.60 9.67
C ILE A 142 12.31 0.27 9.21
N SER A 143 11.83 0.00 7.99
CA SER A 143 10.88 0.86 7.30
C SER A 143 9.48 0.86 7.91
N SER A 144 9.07 -0.27 8.49
CA SER A 144 7.71 -0.44 9.04
C SER A 144 7.66 -1.63 10.01
N THR A 145 6.67 -1.64 10.88
CA THR A 145 6.37 -2.79 11.73
C THR A 145 5.93 -4.00 10.90
N SER A 146 5.24 -3.78 9.79
CA SER A 146 4.88 -4.84 8.83
C SER A 146 6.10 -5.54 8.26
N GLU A 147 7.19 -4.80 7.96
CA GLU A 147 8.45 -5.42 7.55
C GLU A 147 9.06 -6.27 8.68
N LEU A 148 8.98 -5.81 9.93
CA LEU A 148 9.46 -6.59 11.08
C LEU A 148 8.66 -7.88 11.26
N ILE A 149 7.34 -7.85 11.09
CA ILE A 149 6.47 -9.05 11.13
C ILE A 149 6.85 -10.03 10.02
N PHE A 150 7.00 -9.55 8.77
CA PHE A 150 7.45 -10.40 7.68
C PHE A 150 8.81 -11.07 7.98
N ARG A 151 9.78 -10.28 8.46
CA ARG A 151 11.09 -10.79 8.83
C ARG A 151 11.03 -11.79 9.97
N LEU A 152 10.19 -11.54 10.99
CA LEU A 152 10.00 -12.44 12.12
C LEU A 152 9.49 -13.81 11.64
N ILE A 153 8.41 -13.85 10.85
CA ILE A 153 7.85 -15.08 10.28
C ILE A 153 8.91 -15.82 9.43
N CYS A 154 9.58 -15.15 8.52
CA CYS A 154 10.61 -15.77 7.69
C CYS A 154 11.79 -16.32 8.50
N ARG A 155 12.17 -15.63 9.59
CA ARG A 155 13.28 -16.06 10.46
C ARG A 155 12.90 -17.20 11.39
N MET A 156 11.63 -17.39 11.70
CA MET A 156 11.11 -18.59 12.38
C MET A 156 11.09 -19.82 11.46
N GLY A 157 11.30 -19.64 10.15
CA GLY A 157 11.33 -20.73 9.16
C GLY A 157 10.00 -20.91 8.42
N ASP A 158 9.01 -20.05 8.68
CA ASP A 158 7.61 -20.23 8.28
C ASP A 158 7.21 -19.41 7.05
N PHE A 159 8.17 -19.08 6.15
CA PHE A 159 7.88 -18.33 4.93
C PHE A 159 6.74 -18.97 4.11
N ASP A 160 6.75 -20.27 3.97
CA ASP A 160 5.74 -21.02 3.19
C ASP A 160 4.37 -21.09 3.87
N GLN A 161 4.25 -20.64 5.14
CA GLN A 161 3.00 -20.54 5.88
C GLN A 161 2.32 -19.16 5.72
N ILE A 162 2.96 -18.22 5.05
CA ILE A 162 2.38 -16.90 4.76
C ILE A 162 1.28 -17.07 3.72
N SER A 163 0.02 -16.95 4.13
CA SER A 163 -1.12 -16.97 3.20
C SER A 163 -1.15 -15.73 2.30
N LYS A 164 -1.96 -15.77 1.25
CA LYS A 164 -2.18 -14.61 0.39
C LYS A 164 -2.69 -13.41 1.19
N GLU A 165 -3.65 -13.63 2.08
CA GLU A 165 -4.26 -12.59 2.94
C GLU A 165 -3.21 -11.97 3.88
N ALA A 166 -2.36 -12.79 4.49
CA ALA A 166 -1.25 -12.32 5.31
C ALA A 166 -0.26 -11.47 4.48
N ALA A 167 0.10 -11.94 3.28
CA ALA A 167 1.00 -11.24 2.39
C ALA A 167 0.44 -9.89 1.92
N GLU A 168 -0.85 -9.83 1.54
CA GLU A 168 -1.52 -8.59 1.13
C GLU A 168 -1.58 -7.56 2.27
N ALA A 169 -1.88 -8.00 3.50
CA ALA A 169 -1.89 -7.14 4.67
C ALA A 169 -0.48 -6.58 4.97
N ILE A 170 0.53 -7.45 5.07
CA ILE A 170 1.92 -7.05 5.31
C ILE A 170 2.42 -6.09 4.23
N TYR A 171 2.17 -6.39 2.95
CA TYR A 171 2.60 -5.53 1.85
C TYR A 171 1.93 -4.16 1.89
N THR A 172 0.64 -4.10 2.25
CA THR A 172 -0.08 -2.83 2.42
C THR A 172 0.56 -1.97 3.50
N GLY A 173 0.89 -2.56 4.65
CA GLY A 173 1.58 -1.84 5.73
C GLY A 173 2.95 -1.31 5.31
N MET A 174 3.78 -2.16 4.68
CA MET A 174 5.07 -1.73 4.15
C MET A 174 4.92 -0.58 3.15
N MET A 175 3.94 -0.65 2.25
CA MET A 175 3.71 0.33 1.20
C MET A 175 3.27 1.68 1.77
N THR A 176 2.35 1.69 2.72
CA THR A 176 1.80 2.93 3.29
C THR A 176 2.83 3.69 4.13
N ASP A 177 3.70 2.98 4.84
CA ASP A 177 4.69 3.60 5.71
C ASP A 177 5.98 3.98 4.95
N THR A 178 6.30 3.28 3.87
CA THR A 178 7.54 3.50 3.12
C THR A 178 7.37 4.29 1.84
N GLY A 179 6.16 4.65 1.44
CA GLY A 179 5.91 5.30 0.15
C GLY A 179 6.42 4.48 -1.04
N GLU A 180 6.19 3.17 -1.02
CA GLU A 180 6.50 2.20 -2.11
C GLU A 180 7.98 1.74 -2.24
N LEU A 181 8.87 1.94 -1.26
CA LEU A 181 10.24 1.50 -1.41
C LEU A 181 10.67 0.50 -0.34
N LEU A 182 10.77 -0.74 -0.77
CA LEU A 182 11.30 -1.85 0.02
C LEU A 182 12.79 -1.67 0.35
N SER A 183 13.10 -1.75 1.60
CA SER A 183 14.41 -1.54 2.19
C SER A 183 15.49 -2.50 1.69
N LYS A 184 16.64 -1.95 1.31
CA LYS A 184 17.95 -2.62 1.33
C LYS A 184 19.00 -1.66 1.92
N GLY A 185 18.79 -1.16 3.14
CA GLY A 185 19.74 -0.21 3.74
C GLY A 185 19.81 1.11 2.95
N ILE A 186 18.75 1.46 2.26
CA ILE A 186 18.66 2.64 1.41
C ILE A 186 18.20 3.79 2.30
N ASN A 187 18.84 4.93 2.21
CA ASN A 187 18.36 6.15 2.85
C ASN A 187 17.04 6.57 2.19
N LYS A 188 15.91 6.23 2.84
CA LYS A 188 14.55 6.53 2.38
C LYS A 188 14.39 8.01 2.03
N ASP A 189 14.83 8.88 2.93
CA ASP A 189 14.68 10.32 2.77
C ASP A 189 15.42 10.82 1.53
N ARG A 190 16.62 10.32 1.30
CA ARG A 190 17.40 10.67 0.11
C ARG A 190 16.70 10.24 -1.18
N ILE A 191 16.12 9.03 -1.22
CA ILE A 191 15.41 8.54 -2.41
C ILE A 191 14.08 9.26 -2.55
N TYR A 192 13.31 9.38 -1.47
CA TYR A 192 12.04 10.08 -1.48
C TYR A 192 12.21 11.54 -1.94
N ILE A 193 13.18 12.26 -1.38
CA ILE A 193 13.51 13.63 -1.78
C ILE A 193 13.90 13.69 -3.26
N ASN A 194 14.77 12.78 -3.71
CA ASN A 194 15.25 12.82 -5.10
C ASN A 194 14.21 12.33 -6.13
N VAL A 195 13.27 11.48 -5.75
CA VAL A 195 12.25 10.93 -6.63
C VAL A 195 10.94 11.71 -6.56
N TYR A 196 10.48 12.06 -5.36
CA TYR A 196 9.16 12.65 -5.14
C TYR A 196 9.17 14.13 -4.72
N ASN A 197 10.26 14.62 -4.12
CA ASN A 197 10.35 16.00 -3.66
C ASN A 197 11.33 16.86 -4.50
N ASN A 198 11.68 16.40 -5.69
CA ASN A 198 12.57 17.11 -6.63
C ASN A 198 11.85 17.58 -7.89
N TYR A 199 10.54 17.76 -7.79
CA TYR A 199 9.74 18.24 -8.90
C TYR A 199 9.63 19.78 -8.88
N SER A 200 9.62 20.38 -10.08
CA SER A 200 9.44 21.81 -10.24
C SER A 200 8.01 22.25 -9.89
N GLU A 201 7.84 23.51 -9.52
CA GLU A 201 6.52 24.13 -9.36
C GLU A 201 5.73 24.04 -10.68
N ASP A 202 6.39 24.26 -11.82
CA ASP A 202 5.80 24.20 -13.17
C ASP A 202 5.20 22.82 -13.46
N ARG A 203 5.86 21.74 -13.05
CA ARG A 203 5.30 20.38 -13.15
C ARG A 203 3.98 20.24 -12.39
N PHE A 204 3.90 20.74 -11.14
CA PHE A 204 2.67 20.67 -10.34
C PHE A 204 1.55 21.54 -10.92
N ARG A 205 1.88 22.73 -11.43
CA ARG A 205 0.91 23.58 -12.09
C ARG A 205 0.40 22.94 -13.38
N MET A 206 1.29 22.33 -14.18
CA MET A 206 0.93 21.58 -15.38
C MET A 206 0.04 20.37 -15.04
N MET A 207 0.37 19.62 -14.01
CA MET A 207 -0.44 18.49 -13.53
C MET A 207 -1.85 18.94 -13.09
N GLY A 208 -1.92 20.02 -12.30
CA GLY A 208 -3.21 20.60 -11.89
C GLY A 208 -4.06 21.02 -13.09
N TYR A 209 -3.45 21.72 -14.05
CA TYR A 209 -4.11 22.11 -15.30
C TYR A 209 -4.62 20.90 -16.11
N MET A 210 -3.77 19.88 -16.26
CA MET A 210 -4.15 18.68 -17.02
C MET A 210 -5.33 17.93 -16.36
N LEU A 211 -5.37 17.86 -15.04
CA LEU A 211 -6.44 17.17 -14.32
C LEU A 211 -7.75 17.97 -14.29
N SER A 212 -7.68 19.31 -14.16
CA SER A 212 -8.88 20.15 -14.06
C SER A 212 -9.46 20.53 -15.42
N GLU A 213 -8.61 20.80 -16.42
CA GLU A 213 -9.03 21.42 -17.68
C GLU A 213 -8.93 20.48 -18.89
N LYS A 214 -8.05 19.47 -18.83
CA LYS A 214 -7.72 18.64 -20.01
C LYS A 214 -8.14 17.17 -19.87
N MET A 215 -8.53 16.74 -18.66
CA MET A 215 -8.95 15.35 -18.47
C MET A 215 -10.36 15.15 -19.02
N LYS A 216 -10.47 14.26 -20.01
CA LYS A 216 -11.75 13.79 -20.54
C LYS A 216 -12.09 12.42 -19.98
N ILE A 217 -13.25 12.28 -19.39
CA ILE A 217 -13.74 11.00 -18.86
C ILE A 217 -14.75 10.40 -19.84
N PHE A 218 -14.65 9.10 -20.07
CA PHE A 218 -15.58 8.27 -20.83
C PHE A 218 -16.23 7.28 -19.84
N PRO A 219 -17.37 7.67 -19.22
CA PRO A 219 -17.93 6.88 -18.12
C PRO A 219 -18.35 5.46 -18.52
N GLU A 220 -18.94 5.31 -19.72
CA GLU A 220 -19.38 4.01 -20.24
C GLU A 220 -18.22 3.06 -20.48
N GLN A 221 -17.04 3.57 -20.90
CA GLN A 221 -15.83 2.80 -21.12
C GLN A 221 -14.88 2.83 -19.91
N LYS A 222 -15.31 3.38 -18.78
CA LYS A 222 -14.49 3.47 -17.54
C LYS A 222 -13.07 3.97 -17.82
N THR A 223 -12.95 4.97 -18.71
CA THR A 223 -11.67 5.41 -19.28
C THR A 223 -11.46 6.91 -19.06
N ALA A 224 -10.20 7.30 -18.88
CA ALA A 224 -9.77 8.70 -18.85
C ALA A 224 -8.71 8.97 -19.91
N LEU A 225 -8.78 10.14 -20.54
CA LEU A 225 -7.80 10.64 -21.51
C LEU A 225 -7.26 12.00 -21.05
N LEU A 226 -5.95 12.15 -21.08
CA LEU A 226 -5.21 13.38 -20.85
C LEU A 226 -4.50 13.79 -22.15
N CYS A 227 -4.60 15.06 -22.53
CA CYS A 227 -3.92 15.58 -23.73
C CYS A 227 -3.06 16.80 -23.38
N LEU A 228 -1.87 16.90 -23.99
CA LEU A 228 -0.93 17.98 -23.77
C LEU A 228 -0.30 18.41 -25.11
N SER A 229 -0.65 19.61 -25.56
CA SER A 229 -0.10 20.21 -26.78
C SER A 229 1.29 20.84 -26.55
N ASN A 230 2.02 21.11 -27.63
CA ASN A 230 3.32 21.82 -27.56
C ASN A 230 3.18 23.21 -26.92
N ALA A 231 2.13 23.96 -27.28
CA ALA A 231 1.88 25.29 -26.71
C ALA A 231 1.66 25.23 -25.19
N GLU A 232 0.97 24.18 -24.70
CA GLU A 232 0.77 23.96 -23.26
C GLU A 232 2.07 23.53 -22.58
N GLN A 233 2.89 22.69 -23.23
CA GLN A 233 4.21 22.31 -22.72
C GLN A 233 5.12 23.54 -22.57
N GLU A 234 5.13 24.45 -23.55
CA GLU A 234 5.87 25.71 -23.48
C GLU A 234 5.35 26.63 -22.37
N ARG A 235 4.02 26.77 -22.26
CA ARG A 235 3.37 27.54 -21.17
C ARG A 235 3.82 27.14 -19.78
N PHE A 236 4.04 25.86 -19.56
CA PHE A 236 4.47 25.32 -18.26
C PHE A 236 5.97 25.02 -18.19
N HIS A 237 6.78 25.56 -19.10
CA HIS A 237 8.25 25.36 -19.17
C HIS A 237 8.66 23.89 -18.95
N ARG A 238 7.88 22.96 -19.54
CA ARG A 238 8.04 21.53 -19.33
C ARG A 238 9.47 21.07 -19.56
N GLN A 239 10.02 20.33 -18.62
CA GLN A 239 11.30 19.64 -18.74
C GLN A 239 11.09 18.15 -19.07
N LYS A 240 12.15 17.50 -19.58
CA LYS A 240 12.13 16.05 -19.82
C LYS A 240 11.89 15.31 -18.51
N GLY A 241 10.87 14.45 -18.46
CA GLY A 241 10.47 13.70 -17.26
C GLY A 241 9.26 14.28 -16.51
N ASP A 242 8.90 15.55 -16.71
CA ASP A 242 7.81 16.20 -15.96
C ASP A 242 6.43 15.56 -16.15
N THR A 243 6.20 14.85 -17.24
CA THR A 243 4.94 14.15 -17.49
C THR A 243 4.95 12.69 -17.05
N GLU A 244 6.07 12.20 -16.47
CA GLU A 244 6.13 10.83 -15.97
C GLU A 244 5.14 10.61 -14.82
N GLY A 245 4.40 9.52 -14.90
CA GLY A 245 3.39 9.15 -13.91
C GLY A 245 2.02 9.82 -14.09
N PHE A 246 1.87 10.88 -14.89
CA PHE A 246 0.58 11.56 -15.06
C PHE A 246 -0.51 10.63 -15.57
N VAL A 247 -0.18 9.75 -16.51
CA VAL A 247 -1.11 8.74 -17.04
C VAL A 247 -1.64 7.77 -15.99
N ASN A 248 -0.96 7.61 -14.85
CA ASN A 248 -1.42 6.72 -13.77
C ASN A 248 -2.48 7.38 -12.88
N ILE A 249 -2.47 8.72 -12.78
CA ILE A 249 -3.31 9.45 -11.81
C ILE A 249 -4.80 9.16 -11.99
N PRO A 250 -5.37 9.17 -13.22
CA PRO A 250 -6.77 8.89 -13.41
C PRO A 250 -7.22 7.49 -12.97
N LEU A 251 -6.33 6.50 -12.91
CA LEU A 251 -6.65 5.16 -12.38
C LEU A 251 -6.99 5.17 -10.88
N SER A 252 -6.67 6.25 -10.17
CA SER A 252 -7.08 6.46 -8.77
C SER A 252 -8.55 6.90 -8.63
N ILE A 253 -9.21 7.25 -9.73
CA ILE A 253 -10.63 7.59 -9.74
C ILE A 253 -11.42 6.28 -9.67
N LYS A 254 -12.33 6.19 -8.70
CA LYS A 254 -13.18 5.00 -8.53
C LYS A 254 -13.95 4.70 -9.84
N GLY A 255 -13.76 3.49 -10.35
CA GLY A 255 -14.43 3.01 -11.55
C GLY A 255 -13.66 3.23 -12.86
N ILE A 256 -12.55 3.95 -12.87
CA ILE A 256 -11.67 4.05 -14.05
C ILE A 256 -10.76 2.81 -14.11
N VAL A 257 -10.75 2.14 -15.24
CA VAL A 257 -9.93 0.93 -15.49
C VAL A 257 -8.88 1.13 -16.58
N PHE A 258 -9.04 2.16 -17.42
CA PHE A 258 -8.10 2.48 -18.50
C PHE A 258 -7.79 3.97 -18.49
N SER A 259 -6.54 4.33 -18.69
CA SER A 259 -6.07 5.71 -18.78
C SER A 259 -5.10 5.88 -19.93
N ALA A 260 -5.29 6.93 -20.70
CA ALA A 260 -4.42 7.31 -21.81
C ALA A 260 -3.90 8.73 -21.61
N MET A 261 -2.66 8.97 -22.05
CA MET A 261 -2.08 10.30 -22.10
C MET A 261 -1.43 10.51 -23.47
N PHE A 262 -1.85 11.56 -24.17
CA PHE A 262 -1.35 11.97 -25.47
C PHE A 262 -0.58 13.26 -25.32
N ARG A 263 0.62 13.28 -25.84
CA ARG A 263 1.50 14.45 -25.76
C ARG A 263 2.12 14.72 -27.15
N GLU A 264 1.97 15.94 -27.60
CA GLU A 264 2.72 16.38 -28.79
C GLU A 264 4.23 16.31 -28.55
N ASP A 265 4.95 15.79 -29.52
CA ASP A 265 6.40 15.86 -29.64
C ASP A 265 6.76 16.50 -30.98
N THR A 266 8.05 16.65 -31.32
CA THR A 266 8.50 17.40 -32.51
C THR A 266 7.87 16.90 -33.80
N ASP A 267 7.82 15.60 -34.02
CA ASP A 267 7.37 14.97 -35.27
C ASP A 267 6.22 13.97 -35.12
N MET A 268 5.72 13.78 -33.90
CA MET A 268 4.71 12.78 -33.60
C MET A 268 3.94 13.11 -32.33
N ILE A 269 2.85 12.41 -32.13
CA ILE A 269 2.16 12.36 -30.83
C ILE A 269 2.68 11.13 -30.07
N LYS A 270 3.25 11.34 -28.90
CA LYS A 270 3.65 10.27 -27.99
C LYS A 270 2.49 9.86 -27.11
N LEU A 271 2.22 8.57 -27.07
CA LEU A 271 1.09 8.02 -26.34
C LEU A 271 1.57 7.12 -25.21
N SER A 272 0.88 7.22 -24.10
CA SER A 272 1.07 6.35 -22.95
C SER A 272 -0.27 5.79 -22.51
N PHE A 273 -0.31 4.50 -22.25
CA PHE A 273 -1.51 3.78 -21.83
C PHE A 273 -1.26 3.03 -20.54
N ARG A 274 -2.22 3.08 -19.63
CA ARG A 274 -2.22 2.31 -18.38
C ARG A 274 -3.59 1.71 -18.16
N SER A 275 -3.62 0.53 -17.57
CA SER A 275 -4.86 -0.12 -17.21
C SER A 275 -4.76 -0.83 -15.87
N SER A 276 -5.88 -1.23 -15.31
CA SER A 276 -5.97 -2.05 -14.11
C SER A 276 -6.57 -3.43 -14.45
N GLY A 277 -6.29 -4.42 -13.59
CA GLY A 277 -6.81 -5.77 -13.74
C GLY A 277 -6.34 -6.45 -15.03
N LYS A 278 -7.27 -7.08 -15.73
CA LYS A 278 -7.01 -7.85 -16.95
C LYS A 278 -7.16 -7.04 -18.25
N PHE A 279 -7.49 -5.75 -18.17
CA PHE A 279 -7.73 -4.94 -19.37
C PHE A 279 -6.41 -4.69 -20.13
N PRO A 280 -6.26 -5.13 -21.41
CA PRO A 280 -4.96 -5.19 -22.08
C PRO A 280 -4.59 -3.87 -22.77
N SER A 281 -3.89 -2.97 -22.09
CA SER A 281 -3.43 -1.71 -22.68
C SER A 281 -2.44 -1.89 -23.83
N ASN A 282 -1.66 -2.97 -23.83
CA ASN A 282 -0.65 -3.26 -24.85
C ASN A 282 -1.27 -3.65 -26.21
N ILE A 283 -2.37 -4.40 -26.20
CA ILE A 283 -3.07 -4.78 -27.42
C ILE A 283 -3.72 -3.53 -28.03
N PHE A 284 -4.34 -2.66 -27.22
CA PHE A 284 -4.88 -1.40 -27.71
C PHE A 284 -3.83 -0.53 -28.40
N ALA A 285 -2.66 -0.40 -27.76
CA ALA A 285 -1.54 0.34 -28.34
C ALA A 285 -1.06 -0.25 -29.68
N ALA A 286 -0.95 -1.58 -29.77
CA ALA A 286 -0.48 -2.25 -30.98
C ALA A 286 -1.50 -2.17 -32.14
N GLU A 287 -2.79 -2.38 -31.85
CA GLU A 287 -3.84 -2.36 -32.89
C GLU A 287 -4.10 -0.95 -33.44
N ASN A 288 -3.89 0.10 -32.63
CA ASN A 288 -4.34 1.44 -32.97
C ASN A 288 -3.23 2.50 -33.16
N PHE A 289 -2.04 2.31 -32.54
CA PHE A 289 -1.10 3.42 -32.37
C PHE A 289 0.38 3.04 -32.55
N ASN A 290 0.71 2.12 -33.44
CA ASN A 290 2.10 1.67 -33.65
C ASN A 290 2.86 1.43 -32.33
N GLY A 291 2.20 0.79 -31.37
CA GLY A 291 2.70 0.69 -30.03
C GLY A 291 2.80 -0.72 -29.51
N GLY A 292 3.04 -0.84 -28.19
CA GLY A 292 3.14 -2.11 -27.49
C GLY A 292 3.60 -1.91 -26.05
N GLY A 293 3.87 -3.01 -25.37
CA GLY A 293 4.31 -3.00 -23.97
C GLY A 293 3.78 -4.19 -23.19
N HIS A 294 3.62 -3.98 -21.89
CA HIS A 294 3.04 -4.97 -20.99
C HIS A 294 1.52 -4.82 -20.88
N LEU A 295 0.85 -5.84 -20.36
CA LEU A 295 -0.61 -5.88 -20.21
C LEU A 295 -1.21 -4.56 -19.69
N ASN A 296 -0.66 -4.01 -18.61
CA ASN A 296 -1.17 -2.82 -17.93
C ASN A 296 -0.34 -1.54 -18.16
N ALA A 297 0.72 -1.60 -18.98
CA ALA A 297 1.59 -0.47 -19.25
C ALA A 297 2.13 -0.54 -20.68
N ALA A 298 1.62 0.32 -21.54
CA ALA A 298 2.00 0.36 -22.95
C ALA A 298 2.29 1.80 -23.40
N GLY A 299 2.98 1.93 -24.53
CA GLY A 299 3.20 3.18 -25.23
C GLY A 299 2.92 3.02 -26.72
N GLY A 300 2.82 4.15 -27.40
CA GLY A 300 2.62 4.19 -28.85
C GLY A 300 3.02 5.51 -29.45
N GLU A 301 2.96 5.57 -30.75
CA GLU A 301 3.27 6.76 -31.56
C GLU A 301 2.18 6.98 -32.60
N PHE A 302 1.84 8.22 -32.84
CA PHE A 302 0.91 8.58 -33.89
C PHE A 302 1.48 9.74 -34.73
N TYR A 303 1.50 9.59 -36.02
CA TYR A 303 2.00 10.56 -36.97
C TYR A 303 0.82 11.34 -37.57
N GLY A 304 0.59 12.53 -37.07
CA GLY A 304 -0.51 13.42 -37.42
C GLY A 304 -0.76 14.46 -36.34
N SER A 305 -1.93 15.09 -36.37
CA SER A 305 -2.30 16.08 -35.35
C SER A 305 -2.74 15.43 -34.04
N LEU A 306 -2.69 16.19 -32.94
CA LEU A 306 -3.22 15.74 -31.64
C LEU A 306 -4.72 15.43 -31.72
N GLU A 307 -5.45 16.26 -32.47
CA GLU A 307 -6.88 16.09 -32.72
C GLU A 307 -7.19 14.79 -33.46
N ASP A 308 -6.36 14.44 -34.47
CA ASP A 308 -6.53 13.17 -35.20
C ASP A 308 -6.24 11.95 -34.32
N ALA A 309 -5.23 12.06 -33.45
CA ALA A 309 -4.92 10.99 -32.48
C ALA A 309 -6.08 10.80 -31.49
N VAL A 310 -6.65 11.89 -30.97
CA VAL A 310 -7.81 11.87 -30.06
C VAL A 310 -9.02 11.25 -30.77
N ARG A 311 -9.33 11.70 -31.98
CA ARG A 311 -10.45 11.15 -32.77
C ARG A 311 -10.30 9.63 -32.98
N ARG A 312 -9.12 9.19 -33.39
CA ARG A 312 -8.83 7.75 -33.54
C ARG A 312 -9.04 6.96 -32.25
N PHE A 313 -8.61 7.53 -31.11
CA PHE A 313 -8.82 6.92 -29.81
C PHE A 313 -10.32 6.79 -29.48
N GLU A 314 -11.09 7.86 -29.67
CA GLU A 314 -12.51 7.89 -29.40
C GLU A 314 -13.32 6.92 -30.29
N GLU A 315 -12.91 6.76 -31.54
CA GLU A 315 -13.50 5.81 -32.47
C GLU A 315 -13.19 4.34 -32.11
N ALA A 316 -11.98 4.08 -31.67
CA ALA A 316 -11.55 2.71 -31.34
C ALA A 316 -12.01 2.23 -29.97
N LEU A 317 -12.15 3.15 -29.01
CA LEU A 317 -12.38 2.84 -27.60
C LEU A 317 -13.66 2.02 -27.32
N PRO A 318 -14.85 2.34 -27.86
CA PRO A 318 -16.07 1.61 -27.54
C PRO A 318 -16.01 0.13 -27.90
N ALA A 319 -15.63 -0.19 -29.13
CA ALA A 319 -15.54 -1.55 -29.61
C ALA A 319 -14.43 -2.34 -28.87
N TYR A 320 -13.33 -1.66 -28.54
CA TYR A 320 -12.25 -2.28 -27.78
C TYR A 320 -12.67 -2.58 -26.36
N PHE A 321 -13.38 -1.66 -25.72
CA PHE A 321 -13.87 -1.84 -24.37
C PHE A 321 -14.86 -3.00 -24.28
N GLU A 322 -15.83 -3.07 -25.19
CA GLU A 322 -16.79 -4.17 -25.27
C GLU A 322 -16.10 -5.54 -25.45
N LYS A 323 -15.02 -5.59 -26.25
CA LYS A 323 -14.29 -6.84 -26.53
C LYS A 323 -13.47 -7.37 -25.36
N TYR A 324 -12.89 -6.48 -24.53
CA TYR A 324 -11.84 -6.86 -23.58
C TYR A 324 -12.17 -6.56 -22.12
N TYR A 325 -13.25 -5.83 -21.83
CA TYR A 325 -13.66 -5.57 -20.46
C TYR A 325 -14.53 -6.71 -19.93
N GLU A 326 -14.00 -7.38 -18.89
CA GLU A 326 -14.76 -8.35 -18.07
C GLU A 326 -15.06 -7.68 -16.70
N GLU A 327 -16.31 -7.79 -16.23
CA GLU A 327 -16.70 -7.23 -14.92
C GLU A 327 -16.05 -7.93 -13.72
#